data_bb370ad300936c5e4f11844316722972
#
_entry.id   bb370ad300936c5e4f11844316722972
#
_cell.length_a   1.000
_cell.length_b   1.000
_cell.length_c   1.000
_cell.angle_alpha   90.00
_cell.angle_beta   90.00
_cell.angle_gamma   90.00
#
_symmetry.space_group_name_H-M   'P 1'
#
loop_
_entity.id
_entity.type
_entity.pdbx_description
1 polymer ?
#
loop_
_entity_poly.entity_id
_entity_poly.type
_entity_poly.pdbx_seq_one_letter_code
_entity_poly.pdbx_strand_id
1 'polypeptide(L)'
;KPGTTSTADRILDAAIGLMNTKGYNPVSVREIAKAVGLSEMTVFRHFPSKYAMLMAAMRRAPYAEMIEDVFTTHVRWELEHDLRHFMRRYMDIAEQRIGIWRIYFSAIGQIDEHSTELVSDVTSFRERLRAYFEEMIRRGHIRQLDSLYVSSLFWNLIFGFVMTLVIGRKRPGLVRDEYIENAVSVFIGGVAPKEGEAWR
;
A
#
# COMPACT_ATOMS: atom_id res chain seq x y z
N LYS A 1 14.71 20.02 20.48
CA LYS A 1 13.43 20.68 20.83
C LYS A 1 12.34 19.90 20.12
N PRO A 2 11.25 19.42 20.79
CA PRO A 2 10.11 18.88 20.10
C PRO A 2 9.51 19.98 19.23
N GLY A 3 9.49 19.74 17.91
CA GLY A 3 8.93 20.68 16.95
C GLY A 3 7.45 20.91 17.26
N THR A 4 7.03 22.16 17.31
CA THR A 4 5.61 22.54 17.46
C THR A 4 4.84 21.94 16.28
N THR A 5 3.96 20.98 16.60
CA THR A 5 3.05 20.35 15.61
C THR A 5 2.30 21.46 14.86
N SER A 6 2.43 21.52 13.53
CA SER A 6 1.80 22.57 12.73
C SER A 6 0.26 22.53 12.87
N THR A 7 -0.40 23.65 12.58
CA THR A 7 -1.88 23.69 12.56
C THR A 7 -2.43 22.68 11.55
N ALA A 8 -1.78 22.53 10.40
CA ALA A 8 -2.15 21.52 9.41
C ALA A 8 -2.06 20.10 9.98
N ASP A 9 -0.98 19.78 10.70
CA ASP A 9 -0.80 18.48 11.34
C ASP A 9 -1.88 18.18 12.37
N ARG A 10 -2.22 19.18 13.22
CA ARG A 10 -3.29 19.03 14.19
C ARG A 10 -4.64 18.74 13.54
N ILE A 11 -4.94 19.40 12.42
CA ILE A 11 -6.16 19.17 11.64
C ILE A 11 -6.17 17.73 11.10
N LEU A 12 -5.05 17.27 10.51
CA LEU A 12 -4.94 15.92 9.96
C LEU A 12 -5.09 14.86 11.04
N ASP A 13 -4.42 15.00 12.18
CA ASP A 13 -4.52 14.06 13.30
C ASP A 13 -5.95 13.94 13.82
N ALA A 14 -6.65 15.07 14.00
CA ALA A 14 -8.04 15.07 14.41
C ALA A 14 -8.97 14.44 13.35
N ALA A 15 -8.77 14.76 12.07
CA ALA A 15 -9.56 14.21 10.97
C ALA A 15 -9.41 12.68 10.90
N ILE A 16 -8.18 12.19 10.90
CA ILE A 16 -7.91 10.74 10.84
C ILE A 16 -8.39 10.02 12.09
N GLY A 17 -8.21 10.61 13.27
CA GLY A 17 -8.74 10.05 14.53
C GLY A 17 -10.26 9.90 14.53
N LEU A 18 -10.99 10.92 14.08
CA LEU A 18 -12.44 10.88 13.95
C LEU A 18 -12.89 9.88 12.89
N MET A 19 -12.25 9.87 11.72
CA MET A 19 -12.57 8.95 10.63
C MET A 19 -12.27 7.49 10.99
N ASN A 20 -11.22 7.21 11.75
CA ASN A 20 -10.93 5.86 12.24
C ASN A 20 -12.00 5.34 13.19
N THR A 21 -12.60 6.24 13.99
CA THR A 21 -13.59 5.86 15.00
C THR A 21 -15.01 5.74 14.42
N LYS A 22 -15.38 6.66 13.52
CA LYS A 22 -16.76 6.82 13.03
C LYS A 22 -16.93 6.40 11.56
N GLY A 23 -15.85 6.15 10.85
CA GLY A 23 -15.82 6.00 9.39
C GLY A 23 -15.68 7.36 8.68
N TYR A 24 -15.35 7.31 7.39
CA TYR A 24 -15.16 8.52 6.57
C TYR A 24 -16.43 9.36 6.44
N ASN A 25 -17.57 8.72 6.13
CA ASN A 25 -18.80 9.41 5.74
C ASN A 25 -19.43 10.26 6.86
N PRO A 26 -19.59 9.76 8.09
CA PRO A 26 -20.26 10.50 9.15
C PRO A 26 -19.49 11.73 9.65
N VAL A 27 -18.17 11.77 9.42
CA VAL A 27 -17.33 12.88 9.91
C VAL A 27 -17.50 14.11 9.04
N SER A 28 -17.87 15.24 9.66
CA SER A 28 -17.99 16.54 9.02
C SER A 28 -16.77 17.43 9.26
N VAL A 29 -16.52 18.39 8.36
CA VAL A 29 -15.45 19.41 8.54
C VAL A 29 -15.71 20.23 9.81
N ARG A 30 -16.98 20.52 10.13
CA ARG A 30 -17.39 21.20 11.37
C ARG A 30 -16.94 20.44 12.62
N GLU A 31 -17.09 19.13 12.61
CA GLU A 31 -16.67 18.28 13.72
C GLU A 31 -15.14 18.26 13.87
N ILE A 32 -14.42 18.20 12.76
CA ILE A 32 -12.95 18.30 12.76
C ILE A 32 -12.50 19.67 13.31
N ALA A 33 -13.11 20.75 12.83
CA ALA A 33 -12.81 22.11 13.29
C ALA A 33 -13.02 22.25 14.80
N LYS A 34 -14.16 21.72 15.32
CA LYS A 34 -14.46 21.71 16.75
C LYS A 34 -13.40 20.93 17.55
N ALA A 35 -12.96 19.79 17.05
CA ALA A 35 -11.97 18.95 17.73
C ALA A 35 -10.60 19.63 17.89
N VAL A 36 -10.23 20.53 16.97
CA VAL A 36 -8.95 21.28 17.04
C VAL A 36 -9.09 22.69 17.57
N GLY A 37 -10.31 23.13 17.91
CA GLY A 37 -10.59 24.50 18.43
C GLY A 37 -10.44 25.58 17.36
N LEU A 38 -10.77 25.29 16.08
CA LEU A 38 -10.68 26.20 14.95
C LEU A 38 -12.07 26.45 14.33
N SER A 39 -12.17 27.50 13.50
CA SER A 39 -13.34 27.70 12.63
C SER A 39 -13.27 26.78 11.41
N GLU A 40 -14.44 26.41 10.85
CA GLU A 40 -14.50 25.67 9.58
C GLU A 40 -13.76 26.38 8.44
N MET A 41 -13.86 27.70 8.37
CA MET A 41 -13.15 28.55 7.43
C MET A 41 -11.62 28.36 7.53
N THR A 42 -11.09 28.27 8.74
CA THR A 42 -9.67 28.03 8.97
C THR A 42 -9.26 26.64 8.49
N VAL A 43 -10.10 25.63 8.73
CA VAL A 43 -9.85 24.26 8.24
C VAL A 43 -9.89 24.21 6.73
N PHE A 44 -10.88 24.83 6.07
CA PHE A 44 -10.98 24.88 4.62
C PHE A 44 -9.80 25.62 3.96
N ARG A 45 -9.21 26.61 4.62
CA ARG A 45 -8.00 27.28 4.13
C ARG A 45 -6.79 26.34 4.08
N HIS A 46 -6.70 25.38 5.00
CA HIS A 46 -5.63 24.36 4.98
C HIS A 46 -5.94 23.19 4.05
N PHE A 47 -7.18 22.74 4.03
CA PHE A 47 -7.61 21.56 3.27
C PHE A 47 -8.98 21.83 2.64
N PRO A 48 -9.08 21.88 1.31
CA PRO A 48 -10.33 22.24 0.61
C PRO A 48 -11.45 21.21 0.78
N SER A 49 -11.12 19.97 1.23
CA SER A 49 -12.12 18.91 1.41
C SER A 49 -11.63 17.86 2.42
N LYS A 50 -12.55 17.02 2.90
CA LYS A 50 -12.20 15.81 3.68
C LYS A 50 -11.27 14.87 2.90
N TYR A 51 -11.49 14.77 1.60
CA TYR A 51 -10.64 13.98 0.72
C TYR A 51 -9.22 14.53 0.67
N ALA A 52 -9.06 15.85 0.54
CA ALA A 52 -7.73 16.47 0.58
C ALA A 52 -7.01 16.22 1.92
N MET A 53 -7.74 16.18 3.04
CA MET A 53 -7.17 15.79 4.35
C MET A 53 -6.70 14.34 4.33
N LEU A 54 -7.52 13.43 3.83
CA LEU A 54 -7.17 12.00 3.73
C LEU A 54 -5.92 11.80 2.86
N MET A 55 -5.85 12.44 1.70
CA MET A 55 -4.71 12.39 0.80
C MET A 55 -3.44 12.98 1.44
N ALA A 56 -3.57 14.10 2.13
CA ALA A 56 -2.44 14.71 2.85
C ALA A 56 -1.95 13.80 3.98
N ALA A 57 -2.84 13.15 4.71
CA ALA A 57 -2.48 12.19 5.76
C ALA A 57 -1.80 10.93 5.18
N MET A 58 -2.20 10.48 4.00
CA MET A 58 -1.53 9.37 3.32
C MET A 58 -0.11 9.74 2.87
N ARG A 59 0.09 10.96 2.36
CA ARG A 59 1.42 11.48 1.96
C ARG A 59 2.33 11.84 3.13
N ARG A 60 1.80 12.06 4.32
CA ARG A 60 2.56 12.45 5.51
C ARG A 60 3.58 11.41 5.97
N ALA A 61 3.35 10.15 5.71
CA ALA A 61 4.35 9.13 5.97
C ALA A 61 5.30 9.04 4.75
N PRO A 62 6.58 8.72 4.93
CA PRO A 62 7.54 8.56 3.85
C PRO A 62 7.27 7.25 3.07
N TYR A 63 6.08 7.13 2.50
CA TYR A 63 5.64 5.91 1.82
C TYR A 63 6.52 5.62 0.60
N ALA A 64 6.83 6.64 -0.18
CA ALA A 64 7.71 6.49 -1.35
C ALA A 64 9.10 5.99 -0.95
N GLU A 65 9.67 6.53 0.15
CA GLU A 65 10.96 6.08 0.68
C GLU A 65 10.89 4.64 1.22
N MET A 66 9.79 4.29 1.90
CA MET A 66 9.56 2.93 2.38
C MET A 66 9.45 1.92 1.24
N ILE A 67 8.77 2.29 0.14
CA ILE A 67 8.67 1.46 -1.07
C ILE A 67 10.03 1.38 -1.78
N GLU A 68 10.77 2.48 -1.87
CA GLU A 68 12.15 2.48 -2.39
C GLU A 68 13.02 1.49 -1.64
N ASP A 69 12.98 1.53 -0.31
CA ASP A 69 13.76 0.65 0.57
C ASP A 69 13.47 -0.84 0.29
N VAL A 70 12.20 -1.21 -0.02
CA VAL A 70 11.84 -2.59 -0.36
C VAL A 70 12.66 -3.13 -1.53
N PHE A 71 12.95 -2.30 -2.53
CA PHE A 71 13.62 -2.71 -3.77
C PHE A 71 15.13 -2.41 -3.80
N THR A 72 15.64 -1.63 -2.86
CA THR A 72 17.07 -1.26 -2.79
C THR A 72 17.80 -1.96 -1.67
N THR A 73 17.10 -2.31 -0.59
CA THR A 73 17.67 -2.96 0.58
C THR A 73 17.41 -4.46 0.53
N HIS A 74 18.44 -5.27 0.69
CA HIS A 74 18.37 -6.73 0.78
C HIS A 74 17.95 -7.48 -0.51
N VAL A 75 17.85 -6.85 -1.67
CA VAL A 75 17.64 -7.55 -2.95
C VAL A 75 18.93 -8.28 -3.33
N ARG A 76 18.83 -9.59 -3.56
CA ARG A 76 19.97 -10.49 -3.86
C ARG A 76 19.96 -11.03 -5.28
N TRP A 77 18.89 -10.75 -6.01
CA TRP A 77 18.61 -11.38 -7.30
C TRP A 77 18.43 -12.90 -7.20
N GLU A 78 18.00 -13.36 -6.03
CA GLU A 78 17.58 -14.71 -5.73
C GLU A 78 16.07 -14.72 -5.63
N LEU A 79 15.38 -15.33 -6.63
CA LEU A 79 13.94 -15.19 -6.80
C LEU A 79 13.15 -15.48 -5.51
N GLU A 80 13.42 -16.61 -4.88
CA GLU A 80 12.69 -17.03 -3.68
C GLU A 80 12.93 -16.09 -2.49
N HIS A 81 14.19 -15.69 -2.27
CA HIS A 81 14.55 -14.75 -1.20
C HIS A 81 13.86 -13.39 -1.42
N ASP A 82 13.96 -12.86 -2.64
CA ASP A 82 13.50 -11.51 -2.94
C ASP A 82 11.96 -11.43 -2.91
N LEU A 83 11.25 -12.45 -3.40
CA LEU A 83 9.78 -12.48 -3.33
C LEU A 83 9.27 -12.54 -1.89
N ARG A 84 9.93 -13.34 -1.01
CA ARG A 84 9.60 -13.33 0.43
C ARG A 84 9.84 -11.95 1.04
N HIS A 85 10.98 -11.33 0.72
CA HIS A 85 11.33 -10.01 1.20
C HIS A 85 10.28 -8.98 0.78
N PHE A 86 9.89 -8.92 -0.51
CA PHE A 86 8.89 -8.00 -1.03
C PHE A 86 7.54 -8.17 -0.34
N MET A 87 7.08 -9.41 -0.17
CA MET A 87 5.82 -9.68 0.51
C MET A 87 5.84 -9.23 1.97
N ARG A 88 6.87 -9.61 2.73
CA ARG A 88 7.01 -9.25 4.15
C ARG A 88 7.04 -7.75 4.34
N ARG A 89 7.93 -7.06 3.62
CA ARG A 89 8.11 -5.61 3.75
C ARG A 89 6.86 -4.84 3.38
N TYR A 90 6.21 -5.20 2.26
CA TYR A 90 4.97 -4.53 1.89
C TYR A 90 3.85 -4.77 2.92
N MET A 91 3.72 -5.98 3.43
CA MET A 91 2.72 -6.30 4.46
C MET A 91 3.00 -5.54 5.77
N ASP A 92 4.27 -5.41 6.18
CA ASP A 92 4.66 -4.59 7.35
C ASP A 92 4.22 -3.13 7.19
N ILE A 93 4.49 -2.55 6.01
CA ILE A 93 4.07 -1.19 5.66
C ILE A 93 2.55 -1.07 5.69
N ALA A 94 1.83 -2.02 5.11
CA ALA A 94 0.38 -2.00 5.06
C ALA A 94 -0.25 -2.14 6.45
N GLU A 95 0.30 -3.01 7.31
CA GLU A 95 -0.18 -3.20 8.69
C GLU A 95 0.00 -1.94 9.54
N GLN A 96 1.14 -1.27 9.44
CA GLN A 96 1.39 0.00 10.14
C GLN A 96 0.39 1.09 9.74
N ARG A 97 -0.18 1.00 8.56
CA ARG A 97 -1.08 2.00 7.97
C ARG A 97 -2.52 1.53 7.81
N ILE A 98 -2.88 0.43 8.45
CA ILE A 98 -4.18 -0.22 8.25
C ILE A 98 -5.37 0.70 8.49
N GLY A 99 -5.28 1.62 9.47
CA GLY A 99 -6.32 2.61 9.77
C GLY A 99 -6.60 3.53 8.59
N ILE A 100 -5.55 4.08 7.97
CA ILE A 100 -5.69 4.96 6.79
C ILE A 100 -6.24 4.17 5.60
N TRP A 101 -5.80 2.94 5.37
CA TRP A 101 -6.35 2.09 4.32
C TRP A 101 -7.85 1.83 4.50
N ARG A 102 -8.29 1.55 5.74
CA ARG A 102 -9.72 1.37 6.04
C ARG A 102 -10.55 2.60 5.72
N ILE A 103 -10.05 3.78 6.12
CA ILE A 103 -10.71 5.06 5.80
C ILE A 103 -10.81 5.22 4.29
N TYR A 104 -9.69 5.02 3.57
CA TYR A 104 -9.65 5.16 2.12
C TYR A 104 -10.65 4.25 1.41
N PHE A 105 -10.65 2.96 1.72
CA PHE A 105 -11.58 2.02 1.09
C PHE A 105 -13.05 2.29 1.46
N SER A 106 -13.31 2.87 2.63
CA SER A 106 -14.66 3.32 2.98
C SER A 106 -15.09 4.58 2.21
N ALA A 107 -14.15 5.34 1.69
CA ALA A 107 -14.38 6.57 0.93
C ALA A 107 -14.49 6.34 -0.59
N ILE A 108 -14.00 5.21 -1.12
CA ILE A 108 -13.85 4.94 -2.57
C ILE A 108 -15.12 5.23 -3.38
N GLY A 109 -16.30 4.87 -2.88
CA GLY A 109 -17.57 5.10 -3.58
C GLY A 109 -18.01 6.58 -3.65
N GLN A 110 -17.27 7.51 -3.05
CA GLN A 110 -17.57 8.95 -2.99
C GLN A 110 -16.42 9.80 -3.53
N ILE A 111 -15.35 9.15 -3.93
CA ILE A 111 -14.18 9.80 -4.51
C ILE A 111 -14.43 9.93 -6.00
N ASP A 112 -14.28 11.14 -6.52
CA ASP A 112 -14.40 11.40 -7.95
C ASP A 112 -13.37 10.56 -8.71
N GLU A 113 -13.80 9.94 -9.84
CA GLU A 113 -12.94 9.04 -10.65
C GLU A 113 -11.62 9.69 -11.11
N HIS A 114 -11.55 11.01 -11.08
CA HIS A 114 -10.35 11.78 -11.42
C HIS A 114 -9.32 11.89 -10.29
N SER A 115 -9.58 11.31 -9.13
CA SER A 115 -8.67 11.34 -7.97
C SER A 115 -7.58 10.27 -8.11
N THR A 116 -6.69 10.46 -9.06
CA THR A 116 -5.60 9.53 -9.42
C THR A 116 -4.42 9.49 -8.42
N GLU A 117 -4.40 10.34 -7.40
CA GLU A 117 -3.22 10.54 -6.55
C GLU A 117 -2.82 9.34 -5.69
N LEU A 118 -3.77 8.49 -5.29
CA LEU A 118 -3.46 7.25 -4.55
C LEU A 118 -2.97 6.13 -5.45
N VAL A 119 -3.33 6.24 -6.72
CA VAL A 119 -2.86 5.32 -7.76
C VAL A 119 -1.33 5.44 -7.89
N SER A 120 -0.74 6.63 -7.65
CA SER A 120 0.69 6.84 -7.83
C SER A 120 1.56 5.99 -6.90
N ASP A 121 1.21 5.86 -5.62
CA ASP A 121 2.03 5.14 -4.64
C ASP A 121 1.93 3.62 -4.81
N VAL A 122 0.72 3.11 -5.03
CA VAL A 122 0.51 1.70 -5.42
C VAL A 122 1.13 1.43 -6.79
N THR A 123 1.05 2.38 -7.71
CA THR A 123 1.65 2.30 -9.05
C THR A 123 3.17 2.22 -8.94
N SER A 124 3.81 3.00 -8.07
CA SER A 124 5.27 2.97 -7.87
C SER A 124 5.76 1.58 -7.44
N PHE A 125 5.09 0.91 -6.48
CA PHE A 125 5.45 -0.46 -6.10
C PHE A 125 5.29 -1.44 -7.28
N ARG A 126 4.18 -1.35 -8.02
CA ARG A 126 3.90 -2.23 -9.17
C ARG A 126 4.90 -2.03 -10.32
N GLU A 127 5.29 -0.79 -10.61
CA GLU A 127 6.29 -0.47 -11.63
C GLU A 127 7.66 -1.04 -11.26
N ARG A 128 8.09 -0.89 -9.99
CA ARG A 128 9.34 -1.47 -9.51
C ARG A 128 9.31 -3.00 -9.52
N LEU A 129 8.18 -3.58 -9.12
CA LEU A 129 7.98 -5.02 -9.18
C LEU A 129 8.07 -5.53 -10.63
N ARG A 130 7.47 -4.79 -11.57
CA ARG A 130 7.58 -5.11 -13.00
C ARG A 130 9.03 -5.05 -13.49
N ALA A 131 9.76 -3.98 -13.17
CA ALA A 131 11.15 -3.83 -13.53
C ALA A 131 12.03 -4.96 -12.93
N TYR A 132 11.75 -5.37 -11.68
CA TYR A 132 12.41 -6.51 -11.07
C TYR A 132 12.15 -7.81 -11.87
N PHE A 133 10.91 -8.10 -12.25
CA PHE A 133 10.59 -9.29 -13.03
C PHE A 133 11.17 -9.24 -14.45
N GLU A 134 11.21 -8.08 -15.09
CA GLU A 134 11.90 -7.91 -16.38
C GLU A 134 13.37 -8.32 -16.29
N GLU A 135 14.05 -7.89 -15.25
CA GLU A 135 15.45 -8.24 -15.01
C GLU A 135 15.61 -9.74 -14.68
N MET A 136 14.69 -10.33 -13.89
CA MET A 136 14.74 -11.76 -13.58
C MET A 136 14.49 -12.65 -14.80
N ILE A 137 13.62 -12.22 -15.73
CA ILE A 137 13.43 -12.87 -17.03
C ILE A 137 14.70 -12.74 -17.87
N ARG A 138 15.29 -11.55 -17.94
CA ARG A 138 16.54 -11.31 -18.69
C ARG A 138 17.71 -12.16 -18.17
N ARG A 139 17.79 -12.39 -16.87
CA ARG A 139 18.79 -13.25 -16.21
C ARG A 139 18.52 -14.74 -16.33
N GLY A 140 17.34 -15.12 -16.81
CA GLY A 140 16.97 -16.53 -16.93
C GLY A 140 16.49 -17.21 -15.67
N HIS A 141 16.22 -16.46 -14.61
CA HIS A 141 15.64 -16.99 -13.38
C HIS A 141 14.14 -17.25 -13.50
N ILE A 142 13.50 -16.63 -14.46
CA ILE A 142 12.08 -16.80 -14.80
C ILE A 142 11.99 -17.11 -16.29
N ARG A 143 11.10 -18.02 -16.68
CA ARG A 143 10.83 -18.32 -18.09
C ARG A 143 10.30 -17.10 -18.83
N GLN A 144 10.34 -17.10 -20.16
CA GLN A 144 9.86 -16.01 -21.01
C GLN A 144 8.35 -15.82 -20.83
N LEU A 145 7.99 -14.82 -20.03
CA LEU A 145 6.62 -14.41 -19.72
C LEU A 145 6.52 -12.89 -19.84
N ASP A 146 5.32 -12.39 -20.06
CA ASP A 146 5.08 -10.95 -20.01
C ASP A 146 5.20 -10.43 -18.57
N SER A 147 6.15 -9.53 -18.35
CA SER A 147 6.45 -8.95 -17.04
C SER A 147 5.26 -8.23 -16.40
N LEU A 148 4.38 -7.65 -17.22
CA LEU A 148 3.15 -6.98 -16.74
C LEU A 148 2.22 -7.99 -16.05
N TYR A 149 1.97 -9.14 -16.67
CA TYR A 149 1.10 -10.16 -16.08
C TYR A 149 1.75 -10.82 -14.86
N VAL A 150 3.04 -11.17 -14.95
CA VAL A 150 3.78 -11.76 -13.82
C VAL A 150 3.77 -10.86 -12.61
N SER A 151 4.11 -9.57 -12.78
CA SER A 151 4.09 -8.60 -11.68
C SER A 151 2.69 -8.37 -11.13
N SER A 152 1.68 -8.32 -11.98
CA SER A 152 0.28 -8.15 -11.56
C SER A 152 -0.24 -9.34 -10.75
N LEU A 153 0.10 -10.57 -11.15
CA LEU A 153 -0.27 -11.78 -10.41
C LEU A 153 0.38 -11.79 -9.02
N PHE A 154 1.68 -11.51 -8.95
CA PHE A 154 2.38 -11.46 -7.67
C PHE A 154 1.85 -10.33 -6.77
N TRP A 155 1.61 -9.14 -7.33
CA TRP A 155 0.97 -8.05 -6.63
C TRP A 155 -0.38 -8.46 -6.03
N ASN A 156 -1.22 -9.17 -6.79
CA ASN A 156 -2.53 -9.60 -6.31
C ASN A 156 -2.46 -10.58 -5.14
N LEU A 157 -1.41 -11.40 -5.03
CA LEU A 157 -1.17 -12.23 -3.85
C LEU A 157 -0.95 -11.36 -2.61
N ILE A 158 -0.11 -10.33 -2.72
CA ILE A 158 0.15 -9.38 -1.63
C ILE A 158 -1.12 -8.60 -1.28
N PHE A 159 -1.75 -8.00 -2.29
CA PHE A 159 -2.91 -7.15 -2.13
C PHE A 159 -4.12 -7.91 -1.57
N GLY A 160 -4.35 -9.13 -2.02
CA GLY A 160 -5.40 -10.00 -1.50
C GLY A 160 -5.27 -10.26 -0.01
N PHE A 161 -4.06 -10.51 0.49
CA PHE A 161 -3.82 -10.66 1.93
C PHE A 161 -4.07 -9.34 2.68
N VAL A 162 -3.51 -8.23 2.19
CA VAL A 162 -3.72 -6.90 2.79
C VAL A 162 -5.20 -6.55 2.87
N MET A 163 -5.99 -6.89 1.84
CA MET A 163 -7.44 -6.67 1.85
C MET A 163 -8.16 -7.48 2.94
N THR A 164 -7.68 -8.66 3.33
CA THR A 164 -8.26 -9.39 4.48
C THR A 164 -8.09 -8.60 5.79
N LEU A 165 -6.96 -7.91 5.94
CA LEU A 165 -6.69 -7.06 7.11
C LEU A 165 -7.53 -5.78 7.10
N VAL A 166 -7.67 -5.14 5.94
CA VAL A 166 -8.48 -3.92 5.75
C VAL A 166 -9.94 -4.19 6.08
N ILE A 167 -10.51 -5.25 5.52
CA ILE A 167 -11.91 -5.64 5.74
C ILE A 167 -12.15 -6.12 7.18
N GLY A 168 -11.07 -6.44 7.92
CA GLY A 168 -11.17 -6.89 9.31
C GLY A 168 -11.77 -8.29 9.47
N ARG A 169 -11.92 -9.05 8.38
CA ARG A 169 -12.35 -10.45 8.43
C ARG A 169 -11.15 -11.34 8.64
N LYS A 170 -10.85 -11.64 9.90
CA LYS A 170 -9.90 -12.72 10.21
C LYS A 170 -10.42 -14.02 9.59
N ARG A 171 -9.65 -14.62 8.72
CA ARG A 171 -9.90 -16.00 8.27
C ARG A 171 -9.21 -16.92 9.28
N PRO A 172 -9.96 -17.73 10.06
CA PRO A 172 -9.34 -18.70 10.96
C PRO A 172 -8.37 -19.59 10.18
N GLY A 173 -7.17 -19.77 10.70
CA GLY A 173 -6.14 -20.60 10.06
C GLY A 173 -5.31 -19.92 8.98
N LEU A 174 -5.61 -18.67 8.58
CA LEU A 174 -4.74 -17.91 7.67
C LEU A 174 -3.69 -17.15 8.48
N VAL A 175 -2.52 -17.75 8.66
CA VAL A 175 -1.35 -17.16 9.33
C VAL A 175 -0.47 -16.46 8.31
N ARG A 176 -0.03 -15.26 8.62
CA ARG A 176 0.74 -14.39 7.70
C ARG A 176 1.99 -15.07 7.14
N ASP A 177 2.84 -15.59 8.01
CA ASP A 177 4.11 -16.18 7.58
C ASP A 177 3.89 -17.44 6.75
N GLU A 178 2.94 -18.29 7.13
CA GLU A 178 2.54 -19.45 6.35
C GLU A 178 1.97 -19.05 4.98
N TYR A 179 1.18 -17.96 4.94
CA TYR A 179 0.68 -17.43 3.68
C TYR A 179 1.81 -16.99 2.76
N ILE A 180 2.82 -16.29 3.28
CA ILE A 180 3.98 -15.83 2.51
C ILE A 180 4.73 -17.01 1.92
N GLU A 181 5.06 -18.02 2.76
CA GLU A 181 5.80 -19.20 2.30
C GLU A 181 5.05 -19.96 1.20
N ASN A 182 3.76 -20.21 1.41
CA ASN A 182 2.93 -20.91 0.43
C ASN A 182 2.73 -20.10 -0.86
N ALA A 183 2.44 -18.79 -0.75
CA ALA A 183 2.25 -17.93 -1.91
C ALA A 183 3.50 -17.85 -2.78
N VAL A 184 4.68 -17.69 -2.17
CA VAL A 184 5.96 -17.65 -2.87
C VAL A 184 6.26 -19.00 -3.52
N SER A 185 6.09 -20.10 -2.81
CA SER A 185 6.32 -21.45 -3.35
C SER A 185 5.44 -21.75 -4.57
N VAL A 186 4.13 -21.49 -4.47
CA VAL A 186 3.18 -21.69 -5.58
C VAL A 186 3.52 -20.79 -6.76
N PHE A 187 3.87 -19.52 -6.50
CA PHE A 187 4.20 -18.57 -7.55
C PHE A 187 5.47 -18.99 -8.31
N ILE A 188 6.53 -19.36 -7.60
CA ILE A 188 7.78 -19.83 -8.20
C ILE A 188 7.53 -21.07 -9.05
N GLY A 189 6.76 -22.05 -8.57
CA GLY A 189 6.41 -23.24 -9.34
C GLY A 189 5.70 -22.94 -10.67
N GLY A 190 5.02 -21.78 -10.74
CA GLY A 190 4.37 -21.31 -11.97
C GLY A 190 5.28 -20.55 -12.94
N VAL A 191 6.36 -19.93 -12.47
CA VAL A 191 7.20 -19.03 -13.28
C VAL A 191 8.63 -19.52 -13.50
N ALA A 192 9.09 -20.49 -12.73
CA ALA A 192 10.41 -21.08 -12.88
C ALA A 192 10.59 -21.70 -14.27
N PRO A 193 11.81 -21.68 -14.83
CA PRO A 193 12.13 -22.41 -16.06
C PRO A 193 11.75 -23.90 -15.90
N LYS A 194 11.13 -24.47 -16.93
CA LYS A 194 10.85 -25.92 -16.94
C LYS A 194 12.09 -26.66 -17.43
N GLU A 195 12.35 -27.83 -16.84
CA GLU A 195 13.42 -28.71 -17.34
C GLU A 195 13.21 -29.00 -18.83
N GLY A 196 14.21 -28.65 -19.64
CA GLY A 196 14.15 -28.85 -21.09
C GLY A 196 13.70 -27.65 -21.93
N GLU A 197 13.26 -26.54 -21.37
CA GLU A 197 13.08 -25.27 -22.10
C GLU A 197 14.44 -24.58 -22.25
N ALA A 198 15.19 -25.00 -23.29
CA ALA A 198 16.39 -24.29 -23.69
C ALA A 198 16.01 -22.90 -24.21
N TRP A 199 16.75 -21.89 -23.80
CA TRP A 199 16.64 -20.51 -24.25
C TRP A 199 16.77 -20.43 -25.77
N ARG A 200 15.69 -20.03 -26.46
CA ARG A 200 15.74 -19.63 -27.87
C ARG A 200 15.83 -18.13 -28.00
#